data_561b9615abcce0a3d70aac83015eedfc
#
_entry.id   561b9615abcce0a3d70aac83015eedfc
#
_cell.length_a   1.000
_cell.length_b   1.000
_cell.length_c   1.000
_cell.angle_alpha   90.00
_cell.angle_beta   90.00
_cell.angle_gamma   90.00
#
_symmetry.space_group_name_H-M   'P 1'
#
loop_
_entity.id
_entity.type
_entity.pdbx_description
1 polymer ?
#
loop_
_entity_poly.entity_id
_entity_poly.type
_entity_poly.pdbx_seq_one_letter_code
_entity_poly.pdbx_strand_id
1 'polypeptide(L)'
;MWLTLNREGIEVARCTVERLMTKLGLSGTTRGKARRTTIADPATARPADLVQRRFGPPAPNRLWVADLTYVSTWAGFAYVAFVTDAYARRILGWRVASTMATSMVLDAIEQAIWTRQQEGVLDLKDVIHHTDRGSQYTSIRFSERLAEAGIQPSVGAVGSSYDNALAETINGLYKTELIKPGKPWRSIEDVELATARWVPPVELEAAYYAQRQRPAAG
;
A
#
# COMPACT_ATOMS: atom_id res chain seq x y z
N MET A 1 21.28 7.02 24.36
CA MET A 1 22.00 7.65 25.47
C MET A 1 23.48 7.87 25.17
N TRP A 2 24.33 6.85 25.00
CA TRP A 2 25.78 7.03 24.74
C TRP A 2 26.07 7.93 23.52
N LEU A 3 25.44 7.67 22.34
CA LEU A 3 25.59 8.51 21.15
C LEU A 3 25.13 9.96 21.36
N THR A 4 24.12 10.17 22.20
CA THR A 4 23.63 11.50 22.53
C THR A 4 24.64 12.28 23.34
N LEU A 5 25.18 11.65 24.39
CA LEU A 5 26.22 12.26 25.23
C LEU A 5 27.46 12.67 24.43
N ASN A 6 27.92 11.80 23.52
CA ASN A 6 29.06 12.16 22.66
C ASN A 6 28.75 13.32 21.68
N ARG A 7 27.52 13.43 21.17
CA ARG A 7 27.10 14.57 20.35
C ARG A 7 27.02 15.88 21.13
N GLU A 8 26.75 15.79 22.43
CA GLU A 8 26.74 16.92 23.37
C GLU A 8 28.17 17.24 23.92
N GLY A 9 29.20 16.59 23.37
CA GLY A 9 30.59 16.83 23.78
C GLY A 9 31.04 16.14 25.05
N ILE A 10 30.21 15.23 25.60
CA ILE A 10 30.53 14.46 26.79
C ILE A 10 31.25 13.18 26.36
N GLU A 11 32.57 13.19 26.41
CA GLU A 11 33.40 12.02 26.09
C GLU A 11 33.32 10.97 27.23
N VAL A 12 32.57 9.91 26.98
CA VAL A 12 32.38 8.81 27.93
C VAL A 12 32.35 7.47 27.22
N ALA A 13 33.00 6.46 27.76
CA ALA A 13 32.98 5.12 27.21
C ALA A 13 31.58 4.50 27.27
N ARG A 14 31.19 3.76 26.26
CA ARG A 14 29.87 3.10 26.16
C ARG A 14 29.60 2.19 27.37
N CYS A 15 30.59 1.40 27.79
CA CYS A 15 30.48 0.51 28.95
C CYS A 15 30.21 1.27 30.28
N THR A 16 30.74 2.49 30.40
CA THR A 16 30.49 3.35 31.58
C THR A 16 29.05 3.80 31.61
N VAL A 17 28.48 4.21 30.44
CA VAL A 17 27.08 4.60 30.32
C VAL A 17 26.15 3.42 30.62
N GLU A 18 26.43 2.24 30.08
CA GLU A 18 25.65 1.02 30.34
C GLU A 18 25.64 0.63 31.80
N ARG A 19 26.82 0.69 32.45
CA ARG A 19 26.95 0.40 33.89
C ARG A 19 26.18 1.40 34.75
N LEU A 20 26.27 2.69 34.45
CA LEU A 20 25.55 3.73 35.18
C LEU A 20 24.03 3.61 34.98
N MET A 21 23.57 3.34 33.75
CA MET A 21 22.16 3.10 33.49
C MET A 21 21.63 1.91 34.29
N THR A 22 22.38 0.80 34.35
CA THR A 22 22.01 -0.38 35.13
C THR A 22 21.95 -0.03 36.64
N LYS A 23 22.94 0.70 37.16
CA LYS A 23 22.97 1.13 38.56
C LYS A 23 21.78 2.03 38.92
N LEU A 24 21.30 2.84 38.00
CA LEU A 24 20.17 3.76 38.16
C LEU A 24 18.82 3.12 37.84
N GLY A 25 18.78 1.84 37.49
CA GLY A 25 17.56 1.14 37.08
C GLY A 25 16.99 1.65 35.76
N LEU A 26 17.79 2.34 34.96
CA LEU A 26 17.38 2.90 33.67
C LEU A 26 17.61 1.85 32.58
N SER A 27 16.55 1.49 31.84
CA SER A 27 16.64 0.67 30.64
C SER A 27 16.11 1.41 29.45
N GLY A 28 16.75 1.25 28.29
CA GLY A 28 16.24 1.79 27.03
C GLY A 28 14.92 1.10 26.63
N THR A 29 13.92 1.88 26.24
CA THR A 29 12.69 1.33 25.66
C THR A 29 13.02 0.88 24.25
N THR A 30 13.10 -0.42 24.02
CA THR A 30 13.05 -0.97 22.66
C THR A 30 11.58 -1.01 22.23
N ARG A 31 11.30 -0.59 21.00
CA ARG A 31 9.97 -0.90 20.39
C ARG A 31 9.76 -2.39 20.56
N GLY A 32 8.74 -2.76 21.32
CA GLY A 32 8.39 -4.17 21.52
C GLY A 32 8.26 -4.85 20.17
N LYS A 33 8.67 -6.12 20.08
CA LYS A 33 8.42 -6.94 18.88
C LYS A 33 6.93 -6.80 18.56
N ALA A 34 6.60 -6.36 17.35
CA ALA A 34 5.23 -6.34 16.88
C ALA A 34 4.62 -7.73 17.15
N ARG A 35 3.56 -7.79 17.97
CA ARG A 35 2.85 -9.04 18.20
C ARG A 35 2.34 -9.50 16.85
N ARG A 36 2.85 -10.62 16.38
CA ARG A 36 2.32 -11.29 15.20
C ARG A 36 0.94 -11.81 15.59
N THR A 37 -0.11 -11.09 15.21
CA THR A 37 -1.51 -11.41 15.54
C THR A 37 -2.11 -12.44 14.58
N THR A 38 -1.45 -12.71 13.44
CA THR A 38 -1.91 -13.66 12.43
C THR A 38 -0.88 -14.77 12.25
N ILE A 39 -1.26 -16.00 12.53
CA ILE A 39 -0.51 -17.19 12.15
C ILE A 39 -0.99 -17.53 10.74
N ALA A 40 -0.09 -17.39 9.76
CA ALA A 40 -0.39 -17.80 8.40
C ALA A 40 -0.49 -19.32 8.34
N ASP A 41 -1.60 -19.82 7.81
CA ASP A 41 -1.74 -21.27 7.53
C ASP A 41 -0.75 -21.67 6.41
N PRO A 42 0.22 -22.55 6.69
CA PRO A 42 1.18 -23.00 5.68
C PRO A 42 0.56 -23.86 4.58
N ALA A 43 -0.65 -24.42 4.80
CA ALA A 43 -1.31 -25.33 3.87
C ALA A 43 -2.09 -24.60 2.76
N THR A 44 -2.33 -23.30 2.89
CA THR A 44 -3.04 -22.53 1.86
C THR A 44 -2.09 -22.20 0.72
N ALA A 45 -2.33 -22.77 -0.47
CA ALA A 45 -1.61 -22.43 -1.70
C ALA A 45 -1.75 -20.93 -1.98
N ARG A 46 -0.61 -20.23 -2.03
CA ARG A 46 -0.58 -18.80 -2.30
C ARG A 46 -0.21 -18.53 -3.75
N PRO A 47 -0.75 -17.45 -4.35
CA PRO A 47 -0.30 -17.02 -5.66
C PRO A 47 1.21 -16.79 -5.69
N ALA A 48 1.84 -17.17 -6.81
CA ALA A 48 3.26 -16.93 -7.03
C ALA A 48 3.53 -15.43 -7.24
N ASP A 49 4.77 -15.00 -6.99
CA ASP A 49 5.23 -13.67 -7.40
C ASP A 49 5.44 -13.65 -8.91
N LEU A 50 4.49 -13.05 -9.64
CA LEU A 50 4.54 -12.87 -11.09
C LEU A 50 5.29 -11.60 -11.50
N VAL A 51 5.49 -10.66 -10.58
CA VAL A 51 6.09 -9.34 -10.87
C VAL A 51 7.61 -9.38 -10.80
N GLN A 52 8.18 -10.14 -9.86
CA GLN A 52 9.63 -10.31 -9.70
C GLN A 52 10.38 -8.96 -9.70
N ARG A 53 9.85 -7.97 -8.98
CA ARG A 53 10.37 -6.59 -8.87
C ARG A 53 10.33 -5.77 -10.18
N ARG A 54 9.60 -6.21 -11.20
CA ARG A 54 9.45 -5.47 -12.46
C ARG A 54 8.19 -4.60 -12.42
N PHE A 55 8.25 -3.47 -11.73
CA PHE A 55 7.11 -2.53 -11.54
C PHE A 55 6.96 -1.50 -12.66
N GLY A 56 7.62 -1.69 -13.79
CA GLY A 56 7.48 -0.85 -15.00
C GLY A 56 6.75 -1.58 -16.12
N PRO A 57 5.44 -1.76 -16.06
CA PRO A 57 4.69 -2.40 -17.14
C PRO A 57 4.75 -1.55 -18.42
N PRO A 58 4.64 -2.16 -19.62
CA PRO A 58 4.75 -1.43 -20.89
C PRO A 58 3.50 -0.63 -21.28
N ALA A 59 2.39 -0.83 -20.56
CA ALA A 59 1.10 -0.23 -20.88
C ALA A 59 0.19 -0.19 -19.63
N PRO A 60 -0.87 0.65 -19.66
CA PRO A 60 -1.95 0.57 -18.67
C PRO A 60 -2.61 -0.82 -18.66
N ASN A 61 -3.20 -1.18 -17.53
CA ASN A 61 -3.91 -2.45 -17.34
C ASN A 61 -3.06 -3.71 -17.59
N ARG A 62 -1.77 -3.65 -17.22
CA ARG A 62 -0.87 -4.81 -17.18
C ARG A 62 -0.49 -5.19 -15.77
N LEU A 63 -0.36 -4.20 -14.89
CA LEU A 63 -0.02 -4.40 -13.50
C LEU A 63 -0.78 -3.41 -12.63
N TRP A 64 -1.61 -3.93 -11.74
CA TRP A 64 -2.20 -3.17 -10.65
C TRP A 64 -1.50 -3.54 -9.36
N VAL A 65 -1.13 -2.55 -8.58
CA VAL A 65 -0.56 -2.75 -7.24
C VAL A 65 -1.54 -2.29 -6.20
N ALA A 66 -1.66 -3.04 -5.11
CA ALA A 66 -2.50 -2.63 -4.00
C ALA A 66 -1.77 -2.72 -2.68
N ASP A 67 -2.10 -1.81 -1.79
CA ASP A 67 -1.56 -1.77 -0.44
C ASP A 67 -2.55 -1.10 0.51
N LEU A 68 -2.31 -1.33 1.80
CA LEU A 68 -3.09 -0.80 2.90
C LEU A 68 -2.25 0.20 3.70
N THR A 69 -2.86 1.31 4.07
CA THR A 69 -2.27 2.23 5.03
C THR A 69 -3.28 2.57 6.12
N TYR A 70 -2.86 3.29 7.15
CA TYR A 70 -3.75 3.76 8.21
C TYR A 70 -3.48 5.21 8.57
N VAL A 71 -4.53 5.87 9.03
CA VAL A 71 -4.55 7.26 9.49
C VAL A 71 -5.09 7.27 10.92
N SER A 72 -4.39 7.94 11.82
CA SER A 72 -4.87 8.14 13.18
C SER A 72 -5.90 9.26 13.20
N THR A 73 -7.08 8.98 13.75
CA THR A 73 -8.16 9.94 13.99
C THR A 73 -8.49 10.00 15.47
N TRP A 74 -9.30 10.96 15.89
CA TRP A 74 -9.79 11.02 17.27
C TRP A 74 -10.72 9.84 17.62
N ALA A 75 -11.41 9.29 16.62
CA ALA A 75 -12.29 8.14 16.78
C ALA A 75 -11.56 6.77 16.65
N GLY A 76 -10.24 6.75 16.52
CA GLY A 76 -9.42 5.55 16.32
C GLY A 76 -8.66 5.55 14.99
N PHE A 77 -8.39 4.38 14.43
CA PHE A 77 -7.71 4.27 13.14
C PHE A 77 -8.71 4.20 11.98
N ALA A 78 -8.47 5.01 10.96
CA ALA A 78 -9.05 4.83 9.63
C ALA A 78 -8.03 4.05 8.77
N TYR A 79 -8.45 2.94 8.19
CA TYR A 79 -7.65 2.15 7.25
C TYR A 79 -8.00 2.56 5.84
N VAL A 80 -6.99 2.66 4.97
CA VAL A 80 -7.17 3.07 3.58
C VAL A 80 -6.54 2.03 2.67
N ALA A 81 -7.33 1.49 1.75
CA ALA A 81 -6.87 0.61 0.67
C ALA A 81 -6.78 1.42 -0.62
N PHE A 82 -5.74 1.19 -1.40
CA PHE A 82 -5.60 1.70 -2.75
C PHE A 82 -5.36 0.57 -3.74
N VAL A 83 -5.94 0.69 -4.93
CA VAL A 83 -5.62 -0.11 -6.12
C VAL A 83 -5.13 0.86 -7.18
N THR A 84 -3.91 0.67 -7.64
CA THR A 84 -3.21 1.62 -8.51
C THR A 84 -2.69 0.94 -9.76
N ASP A 85 -2.93 1.51 -10.92
CA ASP A 85 -2.27 1.12 -12.17
C ASP A 85 -0.80 1.52 -12.13
N ALA A 86 0.10 0.55 -12.27
CA ALA A 86 1.54 0.77 -12.12
C ALA A 86 2.15 1.58 -13.27
N TYR A 87 1.55 1.54 -14.47
CA TYR A 87 2.00 2.34 -15.61
C TYR A 87 1.66 3.82 -15.44
N ALA A 88 0.37 4.09 -15.23
CA ALA A 88 -0.13 5.46 -15.14
C ALA A 88 0.05 6.07 -13.75
N ARG A 89 0.39 5.27 -12.76
CA ARG A 89 0.39 5.64 -11.32
C ARG A 89 -0.94 6.21 -10.84
N ARG A 90 -2.00 5.84 -11.54
CA ARG A 90 -3.36 6.27 -11.30
C ARG A 90 -4.04 5.36 -10.29
N ILE A 91 -4.67 5.93 -9.29
CA ILE A 91 -5.53 5.21 -8.38
C ILE A 91 -6.84 4.89 -9.09
N LEU A 92 -7.12 3.60 -9.27
CA LEU A 92 -8.32 3.10 -9.93
C LEU A 92 -9.45 2.85 -8.96
N GLY A 93 -9.09 2.43 -7.75
CA GLY A 93 -10.04 2.18 -6.69
C GLY A 93 -9.42 2.42 -5.32
N TRP A 94 -10.24 2.81 -4.37
CA TRP A 94 -9.85 3.05 -3.00
C TRP A 94 -11.02 2.84 -2.03
N ARG A 95 -10.70 2.57 -0.78
CA ARG A 95 -11.70 2.47 0.29
C ARG A 95 -11.12 2.92 1.61
N VAL A 96 -11.93 3.65 2.39
CA VAL A 96 -11.63 3.98 3.79
C VAL A 96 -12.58 3.19 4.69
N ALA A 97 -12.07 2.58 5.75
CA ALA A 97 -12.86 1.78 6.68
C ALA A 97 -12.31 1.84 8.11
N SER A 98 -13.13 1.48 9.09
CA SER A 98 -12.73 1.37 10.51
C SER A 98 -11.94 0.09 10.81
N THR A 99 -11.95 -0.89 9.92
CA THR A 99 -11.30 -2.19 10.11
C THR A 99 -10.63 -2.66 8.83
N MET A 100 -9.55 -3.42 8.96
CA MET A 100 -8.87 -4.08 7.84
C MET A 100 -9.56 -5.40 7.46
N ALA A 101 -10.86 -5.37 7.19
CA ALA A 101 -11.59 -6.55 6.76
C ALA A 101 -11.39 -6.83 5.26
N THR A 102 -11.59 -8.10 4.85
CA THR A 102 -11.55 -8.49 3.43
C THR A 102 -12.54 -7.69 2.57
N SER A 103 -13.70 -7.29 3.13
CA SER A 103 -14.68 -6.45 2.43
C SER A 103 -14.09 -5.12 1.97
N MET A 104 -13.20 -4.51 2.77
CA MET A 104 -12.55 -3.24 2.43
C MET A 104 -11.70 -3.34 1.15
N VAL A 105 -10.89 -4.40 1.04
CA VAL A 105 -10.05 -4.61 -0.17
C VAL A 105 -10.88 -5.05 -1.36
N LEU A 106 -12.01 -5.75 -1.12
CA LEU A 106 -12.98 -6.08 -2.15
C LEU A 106 -13.64 -4.82 -2.71
N ASP A 107 -14.11 -3.90 -1.85
CA ASP A 107 -14.70 -2.63 -2.30
C ASP A 107 -13.71 -1.83 -3.17
N ALA A 108 -12.43 -1.80 -2.79
CA ALA A 108 -11.41 -1.10 -3.57
C ALA A 108 -11.15 -1.75 -4.94
N ILE A 109 -11.09 -3.08 -5.03
CA ILE A 109 -10.93 -3.78 -6.32
C ILE A 109 -12.17 -3.69 -7.20
N GLU A 110 -13.37 -3.76 -6.60
CA GLU A 110 -14.63 -3.55 -7.33
C GLU A 110 -14.69 -2.16 -7.97
N GLN A 111 -14.31 -1.13 -7.23
CA GLN A 111 -14.24 0.23 -7.76
C GLN A 111 -13.21 0.32 -8.90
N ALA A 112 -12.06 -0.34 -8.80
CA ALA A 112 -11.06 -0.35 -9.86
C ALA A 112 -11.57 -1.02 -11.14
N ILE A 113 -12.24 -2.17 -11.01
CA ILE A 113 -12.88 -2.89 -12.12
C ILE A 113 -13.96 -2.01 -12.76
N TRP A 114 -14.85 -1.45 -11.93
CA TRP A 114 -15.92 -0.57 -12.40
C TRP A 114 -15.38 0.66 -13.13
N THR A 115 -14.32 1.31 -12.59
CA THR A 115 -13.67 2.45 -13.23
C THR A 115 -13.22 2.10 -14.65
N ARG A 116 -12.59 0.94 -14.83
CA ARG A 116 -12.14 0.49 -16.16
C ARG A 116 -13.29 0.14 -17.08
N GLN A 117 -14.34 -0.46 -16.57
CA GLN A 117 -15.55 -0.76 -17.36
C GLN A 117 -16.22 0.52 -17.87
N GLN A 118 -16.32 1.57 -17.05
CA GLN A 118 -16.85 2.87 -17.47
C GLN A 118 -15.99 3.53 -18.57
N GLU A 119 -14.71 3.21 -18.63
CA GLU A 119 -13.77 3.67 -19.66
C GLU A 119 -13.74 2.76 -20.91
N GLY A 120 -14.61 1.75 -20.95
CA GLY A 120 -14.69 0.81 -22.08
C GLY A 120 -13.67 -0.33 -22.04
N VAL A 121 -12.91 -0.49 -20.95
CA VAL A 121 -11.98 -1.62 -20.76
C VAL A 121 -12.75 -2.78 -20.12
N LEU A 122 -13.24 -3.70 -20.96
CA LEU A 122 -14.07 -4.83 -20.52
C LEU A 122 -13.27 -6.11 -20.26
N ASP A 123 -12.09 -6.25 -20.86
CA ASP A 123 -11.23 -7.43 -20.74
C ASP A 123 -10.01 -7.11 -19.86
N LEU A 124 -9.92 -7.75 -18.71
CA LEU A 124 -8.87 -7.57 -17.70
C LEU A 124 -7.97 -8.81 -17.56
N LYS A 125 -8.04 -9.79 -18.47
CA LYS A 125 -7.30 -11.06 -18.39
C LYS A 125 -5.78 -10.90 -18.37
N ASP A 126 -5.26 -9.80 -18.91
CA ASP A 126 -3.83 -9.51 -18.95
C ASP A 126 -3.34 -8.72 -17.73
N VAL A 127 -4.25 -8.39 -16.79
CA VAL A 127 -3.94 -7.65 -15.58
C VAL A 127 -3.39 -8.59 -14.52
N ILE A 128 -2.22 -8.26 -13.99
CA ILE A 128 -1.68 -8.85 -12.78
C ILE A 128 -2.02 -7.93 -11.61
N HIS A 129 -2.70 -8.44 -10.60
CA HIS A 129 -2.95 -7.73 -9.35
C HIS A 129 -1.94 -8.16 -8.29
N HIS A 130 -1.00 -7.28 -7.98
CA HIS A 130 0.10 -7.54 -7.07
C HIS A 130 -0.12 -6.87 -5.71
N THR A 131 0.08 -7.64 -4.65
CA THR A 131 -0.08 -7.19 -3.26
C THR A 131 1.04 -7.71 -2.38
N ASP A 132 1.11 -7.17 -1.17
CA ASP A 132 1.85 -7.79 -0.09
C ASP A 132 1.14 -9.08 0.39
N ARG A 133 1.70 -9.72 1.41
CA ARG A 133 1.15 -10.96 2.01
C ARG A 133 0.05 -10.72 3.03
N GLY A 134 -0.66 -9.61 2.97
CA GLY A 134 -1.77 -9.33 3.86
C GLY A 134 -2.85 -10.41 3.79
N SER A 135 -3.37 -10.84 4.93
CA SER A 135 -4.40 -11.89 5.01
C SER A 135 -5.69 -11.51 4.27
N GLN A 136 -5.96 -10.23 4.11
CA GLN A 136 -7.10 -9.68 3.39
C GLN A 136 -7.05 -10.03 1.90
N TYR A 137 -5.85 -9.95 1.30
CA TYR A 137 -5.60 -10.20 -0.12
C TYR A 137 -5.46 -11.69 -0.46
N THR A 138 -5.21 -12.53 0.54
CA THR A 138 -5.09 -13.99 0.37
C THR A 138 -6.35 -14.75 0.77
N SER A 139 -7.44 -14.05 1.06
CA SER A 139 -8.72 -14.66 1.36
C SER A 139 -9.32 -15.34 0.11
N ILE A 140 -10.01 -16.44 0.31
CA ILE A 140 -10.69 -17.19 -0.78
C ILE A 140 -11.60 -16.25 -1.57
N ARG A 141 -12.44 -15.49 -0.88
CA ARG A 141 -13.40 -14.56 -1.50
C ARG A 141 -12.71 -13.51 -2.39
N PHE A 142 -11.54 -13.00 -1.98
CA PHE A 142 -10.79 -12.04 -2.78
C PHE A 142 -10.19 -12.71 -4.03
N SER A 143 -9.63 -13.91 -3.88
CA SER A 143 -9.07 -14.68 -4.99
C SER A 143 -10.14 -15.09 -6.01
N GLU A 144 -11.30 -15.53 -5.55
CA GLU A 144 -12.46 -15.85 -6.41
C GLU A 144 -12.90 -14.62 -7.22
N ARG A 145 -12.98 -13.46 -6.57
CA ARG A 145 -13.39 -12.23 -7.25
C ARG A 145 -12.40 -11.79 -8.34
N LEU A 146 -11.10 -11.92 -8.10
CA LEU A 146 -10.09 -11.67 -9.13
C LEU A 146 -10.24 -12.63 -10.32
N ALA A 147 -10.44 -13.92 -10.03
CA ALA A 147 -10.64 -14.94 -11.06
C ALA A 147 -11.88 -14.68 -11.92
N GLU A 148 -13.01 -14.29 -11.31
CA GLU A 148 -14.23 -13.88 -12.01
C GLU A 148 -14.00 -12.71 -12.96
N ALA A 149 -13.14 -11.75 -12.58
CA ALA A 149 -12.76 -10.63 -13.42
C ALA A 149 -11.66 -10.96 -14.44
N GLY A 150 -11.13 -12.19 -14.44
CA GLY A 150 -10.01 -12.61 -15.27
C GLY A 150 -8.64 -12.06 -14.84
N ILE A 151 -8.56 -11.43 -13.68
CA ILE A 151 -7.35 -10.79 -13.16
C ILE A 151 -6.46 -11.84 -12.49
N GLN A 152 -5.16 -11.84 -12.78
CA GLN A 152 -4.20 -12.77 -12.22
C GLN A 152 -3.68 -12.27 -10.86
N PRO A 153 -3.85 -13.02 -9.76
CA PRO A 153 -3.29 -12.65 -8.48
C PRO A 153 -1.78 -12.89 -8.43
N SER A 154 -1.06 -11.98 -7.80
CA SER A 154 0.37 -12.07 -7.53
C SER A 154 0.68 -11.57 -6.13
N VAL A 155 1.56 -12.27 -5.40
CA VAL A 155 1.90 -11.92 -4.02
C VAL A 155 3.42 -11.86 -3.87
N GLY A 156 3.92 -10.77 -3.30
CA GLY A 156 5.35 -10.55 -3.10
C GLY A 156 6.05 -11.61 -2.24
N ALA A 157 7.36 -11.72 -2.37
CA ALA A 157 8.17 -12.69 -1.63
C ALA A 157 8.26 -12.37 -0.11
N VAL A 158 8.63 -13.36 0.71
CA VAL A 158 8.78 -13.17 2.18
C VAL A 158 9.93 -12.22 2.47
N GLY A 159 9.65 -11.13 3.21
CA GLY A 159 10.69 -10.26 3.79
C GLY A 159 11.35 -9.31 2.81
N SER A 160 10.81 -9.13 1.62
CA SER A 160 11.29 -8.14 0.66
C SER A 160 10.47 -6.85 0.76
N SER A 161 11.06 -5.82 1.35
CA SER A 161 10.48 -4.46 1.37
C SER A 161 10.45 -3.81 -0.02
N TYR A 162 11.11 -4.40 -1.01
CA TYR A 162 11.12 -3.90 -2.40
C TYR A 162 9.96 -4.40 -3.25
N ASP A 163 9.27 -5.46 -2.79
CA ASP A 163 8.26 -6.15 -3.59
C ASP A 163 6.93 -5.36 -3.71
N ASN A 164 6.77 -4.26 -2.97
CA ASN A 164 5.62 -3.36 -3.07
C ASN A 164 6.01 -1.87 -3.08
N ALA A 165 7.26 -1.56 -3.50
CA ALA A 165 7.84 -0.22 -3.42
C ALA A 165 7.00 0.86 -4.10
N LEU A 166 6.28 0.54 -5.19
CA LEU A 166 5.39 1.49 -5.85
C LEU A 166 4.18 1.83 -5.00
N ALA A 167 3.51 0.83 -4.43
CA ALA A 167 2.36 1.06 -3.56
C ALA A 167 2.77 1.78 -2.26
N GLU A 168 3.95 1.45 -1.70
CA GLU A 168 4.54 2.19 -0.57
C GLU A 168 4.81 3.67 -0.92
N THR A 169 5.26 3.95 -2.14
CA THR A 169 5.47 5.31 -2.62
C THR A 169 4.16 6.09 -2.67
N ILE A 170 3.08 5.50 -3.17
CA ILE A 170 1.75 6.12 -3.21
C ILE A 170 1.23 6.39 -1.80
N ASN A 171 1.37 5.43 -0.89
CA ASN A 171 1.05 5.61 0.52
C ASN A 171 1.89 6.72 1.17
N GLY A 172 3.15 6.86 0.77
CA GLY A 172 4.05 7.94 1.20
C GLY A 172 3.58 9.32 0.74
N LEU A 173 3.22 9.45 -0.53
CA LEU A 173 2.66 10.69 -1.11
C LEU A 173 1.33 11.04 -0.43
N TYR A 174 0.40 10.10 -0.34
CA TYR A 174 -0.87 10.28 0.36
C TYR A 174 -0.68 10.82 1.78
N LYS A 175 0.24 10.21 2.55
CA LYS A 175 0.54 10.66 3.92
C LYS A 175 1.18 12.05 3.94
N THR A 176 2.02 12.38 2.97
CA THR A 176 2.78 13.64 2.97
C THR A 176 1.95 14.80 2.44
N GLU A 177 1.18 14.58 1.40
CA GLU A 177 0.41 15.63 0.72
C GLU A 177 -0.94 15.89 1.38
N LEU A 178 -1.61 14.83 1.86
CA LEU A 178 -2.95 14.95 2.42
C LEU A 178 -2.98 14.79 3.94
N ILE A 179 -2.44 13.69 4.46
CA ILE A 179 -2.72 13.31 5.84
C ILE A 179 -1.97 14.16 6.84
N LYS A 180 -0.69 14.45 6.61
CA LYS A 180 0.12 15.27 7.54
C LYS A 180 -0.34 16.74 7.58
N PRO A 181 -0.62 17.41 6.45
CA PRO A 181 -1.11 18.79 6.45
C PRO A 181 -2.53 18.93 6.99
N GLY A 182 -3.38 17.93 6.75
CA GLY A 182 -4.81 17.98 7.11
C GLY A 182 -5.13 17.69 8.58
N LYS A 183 -4.16 17.44 9.44
CA LYS A 183 -4.38 17.15 10.87
C LYS A 183 -4.95 18.35 11.63
N PRO A 184 -5.76 18.11 12.67
CA PRO A 184 -6.19 16.81 13.22
C PRO A 184 -7.37 16.20 12.47
N TRP A 185 -7.34 14.89 12.23
CA TRP A 185 -8.46 14.12 11.67
C TRP A 185 -9.43 13.75 12.80
N ARG A 186 -10.71 14.10 12.67
CA ARG A 186 -11.70 13.86 13.72
C ARG A 186 -12.35 12.50 13.60
N SER A 187 -12.70 12.12 12.37
CA SER A 187 -13.44 10.90 12.09
C SER A 187 -12.91 10.18 10.84
N ILE A 188 -13.47 9.01 10.56
CA ILE A 188 -13.20 8.22 9.37
C ILE A 188 -13.75 8.93 8.14
N GLU A 189 -14.93 9.53 8.27
CA GLU A 189 -15.62 10.26 7.20
C GLU A 189 -14.81 11.49 6.76
N ASP A 190 -14.14 12.18 7.69
CA ASP A 190 -13.22 13.27 7.35
C ASP A 190 -12.07 12.79 6.46
N VAL A 191 -11.50 11.62 6.78
CA VAL A 191 -10.43 10.99 6.00
C VAL A 191 -10.98 10.53 4.64
N GLU A 192 -12.15 9.93 4.60
CA GLU A 192 -12.79 9.45 3.37
C GLU A 192 -13.06 10.62 2.41
N LEU A 193 -13.69 11.69 2.89
CA LEU A 193 -13.98 12.88 2.09
C LEU A 193 -12.70 13.54 1.55
N ALA A 194 -11.67 13.63 2.37
CA ALA A 194 -10.39 14.19 1.95
C ALA A 194 -9.69 13.28 0.92
N THR A 195 -9.74 11.97 1.10
CA THR A 195 -9.20 11.00 0.15
C THR A 195 -9.88 11.10 -1.21
N ALA A 196 -11.22 11.24 -1.23
CA ALA A 196 -11.99 11.43 -2.47
C ALA A 196 -11.55 12.66 -3.28
N ARG A 197 -11.06 13.72 -2.60
CA ARG A 197 -10.58 14.95 -3.24
C ARG A 197 -9.12 14.90 -3.69
N TRP A 198 -8.36 13.96 -3.14
CA TRP A 198 -6.91 13.83 -3.38
C TRP A 198 -6.58 12.94 -4.58
N VAL A 199 -7.50 12.12 -5.07
CA VAL A 199 -7.25 11.12 -6.12
C VAL A 199 -6.44 11.72 -7.28
N PRO A 200 -5.28 11.13 -7.64
CA PRO A 200 -4.33 11.71 -8.57
C PRO A 200 -4.67 11.54 -10.05
N PRO A 201 -3.91 12.24 -10.92
CA PRO A 201 -4.31 12.61 -12.28
C PRO A 201 -4.37 11.49 -13.32
N VAL A 202 -5.26 11.67 -14.31
CA VAL A 202 -5.52 10.79 -15.45
C VAL A 202 -4.58 11.09 -16.64
N GLU A 203 -3.74 12.12 -16.52
CA GLU A 203 -3.02 12.77 -17.63
C GLU A 203 -2.02 11.86 -18.34
N LEU A 204 -1.26 11.06 -17.60
CA LEU A 204 -0.25 10.18 -18.19
C LEU A 204 -0.90 9.07 -19.03
N GLU A 205 -2.02 8.55 -18.56
CA GLU A 205 -2.79 7.52 -19.26
C GLU A 205 -3.48 8.08 -20.50
N ALA A 206 -4.06 9.26 -20.40
CA ALA A 206 -4.63 9.97 -21.55
C ALA A 206 -3.59 10.23 -22.65
N ALA A 207 -2.36 10.64 -22.26
CA ALA A 207 -1.25 10.82 -23.19
C ALA A 207 -0.86 9.51 -23.90
N TYR A 208 -0.82 8.39 -23.18
CA TYR A 208 -0.52 7.08 -23.76
C TYR A 208 -1.53 6.68 -24.84
N TYR A 209 -2.84 6.80 -24.57
CA TYR A 209 -3.88 6.47 -25.56
C TYR A 209 -3.90 7.45 -26.72
N ALA A 210 -3.68 8.74 -26.51
CA ALA A 210 -3.60 9.74 -27.56
C ALA A 210 -2.44 9.48 -28.54
N GLN A 211 -1.29 9.00 -28.07
CA GLN A 211 -0.17 8.63 -28.94
C GLN A 211 -0.49 7.44 -29.84
N ARG A 212 -1.25 6.47 -29.35
CA ARG A 212 -1.64 5.27 -30.13
C ARG A 212 -2.74 5.52 -31.14
N GLN A 213 -3.53 6.58 -30.97
CA GLN A 213 -4.58 6.98 -31.90
C GLN A 213 -4.05 7.84 -33.06
N ARG A 214 -2.79 8.30 -33.01
CA ARG A 214 -2.17 9.00 -34.13
C ARG A 214 -1.94 7.99 -35.27
N PRO A 215 -2.49 8.21 -36.48
CA PRO A 215 -2.17 7.39 -37.63
C PRO A 215 -0.66 7.46 -37.86
N ALA A 216 -0.06 6.31 -38.22
CA ALA A 216 1.34 6.30 -38.64
C ALA A 216 1.50 7.34 -39.75
N ALA A 217 2.40 8.32 -39.52
CA ALA A 217 2.73 9.29 -40.54
C ALA A 217 3.29 8.50 -41.74
N GLY A 218 2.54 8.47 -42.84
CA GLY A 218 2.92 7.82 -44.08
C GLY A 218 4.08 8.52 -44.78
#